data_84fb31ad7b32418679d4c5277a430f8e
#
_entry.id   84fb31ad7b32418679d4c5277a430f8e
#
_cell.length_a   1.000
_cell.length_b   1.000
_cell.length_c   1.000
_cell.angle_alpha   90.00
_cell.angle_beta   90.00
_cell.angle_gamma   90.00
#
_symmetry.space_group_name_H-M   'P 1'
#
loop_
_entity.id
_entity.type
_entity.pdbx_description
1 polymer ?
#
loop_
_entity_poly.entity_id
_entity_poly.type
_entity_poly.pdbx_seq_one_letter_code
_entity_poly.pdbx_strand_id
1 'polypeptide(L)'
;MPPLYIVEQGARLRIEGRRLIAEKEGQRIVQVPLAHTNAVILFGNISLTTPAMKRLMSSGIDVIFLTREGRYEGRLVGPLSKFGLLRQRQYERMGDAGFGLRVAQTIVHAKCLNARTLLLRYTATWGGAILPLPPSGWAGWPSARYAPPV
;
A
#
# COMPACT_ATOMS: atom_id res chain seq x y z
N MET A 1 -4.67 -10.56 -2.17
CA MET A 1 -3.57 -11.24 -1.44
C MET A 1 -2.90 -10.23 -0.53
N PRO A 2 -2.58 -10.56 0.72
CA PRO A 2 -1.94 -9.63 1.64
C PRO A 2 -0.44 -9.48 1.32
N PRO A 3 0.17 -8.32 1.62
CA PRO A 3 1.61 -8.17 1.61
C PRO A 3 2.25 -8.94 2.78
N LEU A 4 3.49 -9.41 2.58
CA LEU A 4 4.30 -10.03 3.61
C LEU A 4 5.25 -8.97 4.20
N TYR A 5 5.14 -8.75 5.49
CA TYR A 5 6.01 -7.84 6.24
C TYR A 5 7.09 -8.62 6.96
N ILE A 6 8.35 -8.24 6.79
CA ILE A 6 9.49 -8.80 7.53
C ILE A 6 10.13 -7.66 8.31
N VAL A 7 10.12 -7.77 9.63
CA VAL A 7 10.64 -6.76 10.56
C VAL A 7 11.83 -7.26 11.37
N GLU A 8 12.09 -8.56 11.33
CA GLU A 8 13.15 -9.20 12.10
C GLU A 8 14.52 -8.84 11.56
N GLN A 9 15.30 -8.07 12.34
CA GLN A 9 16.62 -7.59 11.94
C GLN A 9 17.61 -8.73 11.79
N GLY A 10 18.44 -8.68 10.74
CA GLY A 10 19.41 -9.73 10.42
C GLY A 10 18.80 -10.97 9.75
N ALA A 11 17.50 -10.95 9.48
CA ALA A 11 16.85 -12.04 8.77
C ALA A 11 17.34 -12.13 7.32
N ARG A 12 17.35 -13.33 6.78
CA ARG A 12 17.71 -13.65 5.40
C ARG A 12 16.54 -14.29 4.69
N LEU A 13 16.17 -13.74 3.52
CA LEU A 13 15.12 -14.29 2.68
C LEU A 13 15.74 -15.14 1.56
N ARG A 14 15.22 -16.33 1.42
CA ARG A 14 15.57 -17.27 0.34
C ARG A 14 14.32 -17.92 -0.23
N ILE A 15 14.46 -18.52 -1.40
CA ILE A 15 13.43 -19.34 -2.03
C ILE A 15 13.75 -20.81 -1.84
N GLU A 16 12.71 -21.57 -1.50
CA GLU A 16 12.73 -23.03 -1.51
C GLU A 16 11.49 -23.55 -2.25
N GLY A 17 11.73 -24.07 -3.45
CA GLY A 17 10.65 -24.47 -4.35
C GLY A 17 9.74 -23.27 -4.74
N ARG A 18 8.49 -23.32 -4.31
CA ARG A 18 7.48 -22.27 -4.56
C ARG A 18 7.15 -21.44 -3.32
N ARG A 19 8.03 -21.43 -2.33
CA ARG A 19 7.84 -20.74 -1.04
C ARG A 19 8.97 -19.78 -0.79
N LEU A 20 8.62 -18.62 -0.23
CA LEU A 20 9.54 -17.66 0.35
C LEU A 20 9.76 -18.03 1.80
N ILE A 21 11.01 -18.12 2.20
CA ILE A 21 11.43 -18.47 3.56
C ILE A 21 12.25 -17.31 4.11
N ALA A 22 11.88 -16.83 5.29
CA ALA A 22 12.73 -15.97 6.09
C ALA A 22 13.36 -16.80 7.21
N GLU A 23 14.66 -16.66 7.38
CA GLU A 23 15.44 -17.35 8.39
C GLU A 23 16.40 -16.40 9.08
N LYS A 24 16.73 -16.67 10.34
CA LYS A 24 17.75 -15.97 11.13
C LYS A 24 18.52 -17.01 11.94
N GLU A 25 19.85 -16.94 11.89
CA GLU A 25 20.74 -17.85 12.63
C GLU A 25 20.43 -19.35 12.36
N GLY A 26 20.03 -19.68 11.12
CA GLY A 26 19.67 -21.04 10.72
C GLY A 26 18.24 -21.47 11.12
N GLN A 27 17.51 -20.65 11.89
CA GLN A 27 16.13 -20.95 12.25
C GLN A 27 15.15 -20.31 11.28
N ARG A 28 14.12 -21.04 10.86
CA ARG A 28 13.05 -20.52 10.03
C ARG A 28 12.09 -19.71 10.87
N ILE A 29 11.89 -18.42 10.50
CA ILE A 29 10.96 -17.50 11.16
C ILE A 29 9.59 -17.62 10.51
N VAL A 30 9.56 -17.57 9.16
CA VAL A 30 8.32 -17.61 8.41
C VAL A 30 8.52 -18.31 7.08
N GLN A 31 7.46 -18.97 6.62
CA GLN A 31 7.42 -19.64 5.33
C GLN A 31 6.07 -19.36 4.66
N VAL A 32 6.09 -18.72 3.49
CA VAL A 32 4.87 -18.30 2.78
C VAL A 32 4.92 -18.79 1.32
N PRO A 33 3.85 -19.39 0.80
CA PRO A 33 3.75 -19.68 -0.62
C PRO A 33 3.75 -18.38 -1.45
N LEU A 34 4.53 -18.34 -2.53
CA LEU A 34 4.57 -17.17 -3.42
C LEU A 34 3.19 -16.81 -4.00
N ALA A 35 2.36 -17.83 -4.24
CA ALA A 35 1.01 -17.63 -4.77
C ALA A 35 0.08 -16.84 -3.83
N HIS A 36 0.42 -16.71 -2.56
CA HIS A 36 -0.40 -16.01 -1.57
C HIS A 36 0.16 -14.63 -1.19
N THR A 37 1.17 -14.14 -1.91
CA THR A 37 1.85 -12.89 -1.61
C THR A 37 1.82 -11.98 -2.84
N ASN A 38 1.42 -10.73 -2.68
CA ASN A 38 1.44 -9.73 -3.75
C ASN A 38 2.61 -8.75 -3.65
N ALA A 39 3.16 -8.58 -2.46
CA ALA A 39 4.33 -7.75 -2.21
C ALA A 39 5.10 -8.27 -0.98
N VAL A 40 6.39 -7.99 -0.92
CA VAL A 40 7.25 -8.25 0.25
C VAL A 40 7.78 -6.91 0.73
N ILE A 41 7.60 -6.61 2.01
CA ILE A 41 8.01 -5.34 2.62
C ILE A 41 9.05 -5.65 3.70
N LEU A 42 10.25 -5.12 3.50
CA LEU A 42 11.42 -5.36 4.34
C LEU A 42 11.73 -4.12 5.17
N PHE A 43 11.85 -4.27 6.47
CA PHE A 43 12.14 -3.19 7.39
C PHE A 43 13.57 -3.29 7.94
N GLY A 44 14.42 -2.34 7.57
CA GLY A 44 15.80 -2.24 8.05
C GLY A 44 16.74 -3.28 7.46
N ASN A 45 17.63 -3.85 8.28
CA ASN A 45 18.71 -4.72 7.83
C ASN A 45 18.25 -6.16 7.61
N ILE A 46 17.68 -6.42 6.43
CA ILE A 46 17.21 -7.74 6.00
C ILE A 46 17.86 -8.07 4.66
N SER A 47 18.48 -9.24 4.56
CA SER A 47 19.14 -9.68 3.35
C SER A 47 18.21 -10.51 2.45
N LEU A 48 18.34 -10.32 1.15
CA LEU A 48 17.58 -11.06 0.13
C LEU A 48 18.56 -11.76 -0.81
N THR A 49 18.43 -13.08 -0.97
CA THR A 49 19.31 -13.81 -1.87
C THR A 49 19.00 -13.51 -3.35
N THR A 50 20.01 -13.52 -4.20
CA THR A 50 19.82 -13.28 -5.64
C THR A 50 18.79 -14.22 -6.29
N PRO A 51 18.74 -15.53 -5.98
CA PRO A 51 17.67 -16.39 -6.47
C PRO A 51 16.28 -15.95 -6.02
N ALA A 52 16.14 -15.45 -4.77
CA ALA A 52 14.87 -14.92 -4.27
C ALA A 52 14.47 -13.64 -5.01
N MET A 53 15.39 -12.71 -5.24
CA MET A 53 15.14 -11.50 -6.04
C MET A 53 14.61 -11.87 -7.43
N LYS A 54 15.33 -12.72 -8.16
CA LYS A 54 14.95 -13.15 -9.50
C LYS A 54 13.57 -13.81 -9.53
N ARG A 55 13.29 -14.66 -8.56
CA ARG A 55 12.01 -15.37 -8.47
C ARG A 55 10.85 -14.44 -8.16
N LEU A 56 11.02 -13.51 -7.20
CA LEU A 56 10.01 -12.51 -6.86
C LEU A 56 9.70 -11.63 -8.07
N MET A 57 10.72 -11.10 -8.74
CA MET A 57 10.55 -10.29 -9.97
C MET A 57 9.81 -11.05 -11.07
N SER A 58 10.19 -12.31 -11.34
CA SER A 58 9.54 -13.13 -12.38
C SER A 58 8.10 -13.52 -12.02
N SER A 59 7.77 -13.52 -10.74
CA SER A 59 6.41 -13.77 -10.24
C SER A 59 5.55 -12.53 -10.15
N GLY A 60 6.08 -11.34 -10.50
CA GLY A 60 5.37 -10.06 -10.39
C GLY A 60 5.13 -9.62 -8.96
N ILE A 61 5.96 -10.09 -8.02
CA ILE A 61 5.88 -9.73 -6.60
C ILE A 61 6.91 -8.64 -6.35
N ASP A 62 6.44 -7.44 -6.02
CA ASP A 62 7.30 -6.30 -5.70
C ASP A 62 7.98 -6.50 -4.33
N VAL A 63 9.24 -6.06 -4.22
CA VAL A 63 9.94 -6.00 -2.93
C VAL A 63 10.17 -4.53 -2.59
N ILE A 64 9.72 -4.12 -1.42
CA ILE A 64 9.83 -2.75 -0.93
C ILE A 64 10.81 -2.75 0.24
N PHE A 65 11.79 -1.83 0.19
CA PHE A 65 12.78 -1.63 1.23
C PHE A 65 12.42 -0.38 2.01
N LEU A 66 12.33 -0.52 3.32
CA LEU A 66 12.04 0.55 4.26
C LEU A 66 13.15 0.60 5.32
N THR A 67 13.41 1.76 5.88
CA THR A 67 14.20 1.84 7.12
C THR A 67 13.48 1.10 8.25
N ARG A 68 14.14 0.88 9.36
CA ARG A 68 13.55 0.25 10.55
C ARG A 68 12.32 1.02 11.05
N GLU A 69 12.31 2.35 10.88
CA GLU A 69 11.24 3.28 11.26
C GLU A 69 10.14 3.40 10.19
N GLY A 70 10.27 2.68 9.06
CA GLY A 70 9.25 2.65 8.00
C GLY A 70 9.41 3.72 6.91
N ARG A 71 10.53 4.45 6.85
CA ARG A 71 10.79 5.40 5.76
C ARG A 71 11.18 4.63 4.49
N TYR A 72 10.62 5.02 3.36
CA TYR A 72 10.88 4.40 2.07
C TYR A 72 12.34 4.62 1.62
N GLU A 73 13.01 3.55 1.22
CA GLU A 73 14.37 3.56 0.66
C GLU A 73 14.38 3.19 -0.81
N GLY A 74 13.56 2.24 -1.22
CA GLY A 74 13.52 1.79 -2.59
C GLY A 74 12.62 0.60 -2.82
N ARG A 75 12.54 0.15 -4.07
CA ARG A 75 11.82 -1.07 -4.43
C ARG A 75 12.50 -1.83 -5.55
N LEU A 76 12.38 -3.14 -5.51
CA LEU A 76 12.75 -4.04 -6.58
C LEU A 76 11.47 -4.46 -7.31
N VAL A 77 11.40 -4.14 -8.60
CA VAL A 77 10.29 -4.51 -9.49
C VAL A 77 10.78 -5.36 -10.63
N GLY A 78 9.94 -6.26 -11.09
CA GLY A 78 10.20 -7.03 -12.29
C GLY A 78 10.15 -6.16 -13.56
N PRO A 79 10.40 -6.74 -14.73
CA PRO A 79 10.31 -6.04 -15.99
C PRO A 79 8.94 -5.38 -16.13
N LEU A 80 8.92 -4.07 -16.30
CA LEU A 80 7.70 -3.32 -16.57
C LEU A 80 7.24 -3.67 -17.98
N SER A 81 6.26 -4.54 -18.11
CA SER A 81 5.71 -4.88 -19.41
C SER A 81 4.20 -4.69 -19.43
N LYS A 82 3.67 -4.40 -20.60
CA LYS A 82 2.28 -4.59 -21.04
C LYS A 82 1.31 -3.42 -20.88
N PHE A 83 1.63 -2.30 -20.25
CA PHE A 83 0.67 -1.20 -20.11
C PHE A 83 1.10 0.10 -20.84
N GLY A 84 1.88 0.01 -21.91
CA GLY A 84 2.32 1.17 -22.68
C GLY A 84 1.15 2.04 -23.15
N LEU A 85 0.14 1.45 -23.77
CA LEU A 85 -1.07 2.14 -24.22
C LEU A 85 -1.87 2.76 -23.06
N LEU A 86 -1.94 2.07 -21.91
CA LEU A 86 -2.61 2.62 -20.74
C LEU A 86 -1.88 3.86 -20.21
N ARG A 87 -0.55 3.80 -20.14
CA ARG A 87 0.28 4.95 -19.71
C ARG A 87 0.15 6.11 -20.67
N GLN A 88 0.20 5.85 -21.99
CA GLN A 88 -0.02 6.88 -22.99
C GLN A 88 -1.38 7.56 -22.79
N ARG A 89 -2.46 6.79 -22.64
CA ARG A 89 -3.79 7.34 -22.36
C ARG A 89 -3.86 8.10 -21.03
N GLN A 90 -3.13 7.67 -20.02
CA GLN A 90 -3.02 8.41 -18.76
C GLN A 90 -2.37 9.78 -18.98
N TYR A 91 -1.26 9.84 -19.73
CA TYR A 91 -0.61 11.11 -20.06
C TYR A 91 -1.51 12.04 -20.88
N GLU A 92 -2.18 11.52 -21.89
CA GLU A 92 -3.14 12.28 -22.70
C GLU A 92 -4.28 12.87 -21.85
N ARG A 93 -4.78 12.08 -20.88
CA ARG A 93 -5.84 12.53 -19.97
C ARG A 93 -5.36 13.51 -18.90
N MET A 94 -4.09 13.49 -18.52
CA MET A 94 -3.54 14.45 -17.56
C MET A 94 -3.56 15.88 -18.05
N GLY A 95 -3.55 16.11 -19.37
CA GLY A 95 -3.73 17.42 -19.98
C GLY A 95 -5.15 18.00 -19.88
N ASP A 96 -6.14 17.17 -19.57
CA ASP A 96 -7.54 17.60 -19.35
C ASP A 96 -7.77 18.04 -17.90
N ALA A 97 -7.83 19.35 -17.70
CA ALA A 97 -8.06 19.92 -16.36
C ALA A 97 -9.39 19.44 -15.73
N GLY A 98 -10.43 19.26 -16.54
CA GLY A 98 -11.72 18.73 -16.07
C GLY A 98 -11.62 17.28 -15.59
N PHE A 99 -10.84 16.45 -16.29
CA PHE A 99 -10.57 15.08 -15.86
C PHE A 99 -9.76 15.06 -14.57
N GLY A 100 -8.70 15.87 -14.48
CA GLY A 100 -7.87 15.99 -13.28
C GLY A 100 -8.70 16.40 -12.05
N LEU A 101 -9.59 17.37 -12.21
CA LEU A 101 -10.49 17.81 -11.12
C LEU A 101 -11.42 16.69 -10.65
N ARG A 102 -12.05 15.94 -11.58
CA ARG A 102 -12.93 14.82 -11.21
C ARG A 102 -12.18 13.73 -10.44
N VAL A 103 -10.95 13.39 -10.88
CA VAL A 103 -10.11 12.41 -10.18
C VAL A 103 -9.75 12.91 -8.78
N ALA A 104 -9.33 14.16 -8.65
CA ALA A 104 -9.00 14.77 -7.36
C ALA A 104 -10.21 14.77 -6.40
N GLN A 105 -11.38 15.16 -6.88
CA GLN A 105 -12.63 15.13 -6.10
C GLN A 105 -12.95 13.71 -5.61
N THR A 106 -12.82 12.70 -6.49
CA THR A 106 -13.06 11.31 -6.13
C THR A 106 -12.10 10.82 -5.04
N ILE A 107 -10.81 11.14 -5.17
CA ILE A 107 -9.79 10.76 -4.17
C ILE A 107 -10.06 11.44 -2.82
N VAL A 108 -10.33 12.74 -2.82
CA VAL A 108 -10.61 13.50 -1.59
C VAL A 108 -11.86 12.97 -0.92
N HIS A 109 -12.94 12.75 -1.67
CA HIS A 109 -14.17 12.19 -1.15
C HIS A 109 -13.95 10.82 -0.49
N ALA A 110 -13.25 9.90 -1.18
CA ALA A 110 -12.93 8.58 -0.62
C ALA A 110 -12.07 8.68 0.66
N LYS A 111 -11.09 9.58 0.69
CA LYS A 111 -10.28 9.82 1.89
C LYS A 111 -11.11 10.35 3.06
N CYS A 112 -12.01 11.29 2.82
CA CYS A 112 -12.91 11.80 3.85
C CYS A 112 -13.83 10.71 4.42
N LEU A 113 -14.39 9.85 3.57
CA LEU A 113 -15.22 8.73 4.00
C LEU A 113 -14.42 7.71 4.81
N ASN A 114 -13.20 7.41 4.40
CA ASN A 114 -12.32 6.50 5.13
C ASN A 114 -11.93 7.08 6.50
N ALA A 115 -11.57 8.35 6.56
CA ALA A 115 -11.26 9.05 7.81
C ALA A 115 -12.48 9.07 8.75
N ARG A 116 -13.67 9.38 8.22
CA ARG A 116 -14.92 9.31 8.98
C ARG A 116 -15.15 7.91 9.55
N THR A 117 -14.99 6.87 8.73
CA THR A 117 -15.18 5.48 9.17
C THR A 117 -14.19 5.09 10.26
N LEU A 118 -12.93 5.51 10.13
CA LEU A 118 -11.90 5.27 11.14
C LEU A 118 -12.26 5.95 12.47
N LEU A 119 -12.66 7.22 12.43
CA LEU A 119 -13.05 7.97 13.61
C LEU A 119 -14.27 7.34 14.32
N LEU A 120 -15.29 6.95 13.55
CA LEU A 120 -16.47 6.28 14.11
C LEU A 120 -16.13 4.94 14.76
N ARG A 121 -15.25 4.15 14.18
CA ARG A 121 -14.77 2.90 14.78
C ARG A 121 -13.97 3.16 16.04
N TYR A 122 -13.12 4.15 16.03
CA TYR A 122 -12.33 4.53 17.19
C TYR A 122 -13.20 4.97 18.36
N THR A 123 -14.18 5.86 18.12
CA THR A 123 -15.13 6.32 19.15
C THR A 123 -15.99 5.17 19.70
N ALA A 124 -16.41 4.23 18.85
CA ALA A 124 -17.17 3.05 19.27
C ALA A 124 -16.36 2.10 20.15
N THR A 125 -15.04 1.97 19.89
CA THR A 125 -14.16 1.07 20.64
C THR A 125 -13.73 1.66 21.99
N TRP A 126 -13.57 2.97 22.09
CA TRP A 126 -13.00 3.67 23.25
C TRP A 126 -14.01 4.51 24.03
N GLY A 127 -15.32 4.26 23.86
CA GLY A 127 -16.35 4.85 24.72
C GLY A 127 -16.55 6.36 24.60
N GLY A 128 -16.50 6.92 23.40
CA GLY A 128 -17.09 8.23 23.10
C GLY A 128 -16.41 9.49 23.68
N ALA A 129 -15.26 9.40 24.32
CA ALA A 129 -14.71 10.48 25.14
C ALA A 129 -13.62 11.36 24.50
N ILE A 130 -13.32 11.24 23.19
CA ILE A 130 -12.06 11.81 22.67
C ILE A 130 -12.21 13.00 21.70
N LEU A 131 -13.37 13.30 21.18
CA LEU A 131 -13.55 14.56 20.43
C LEU A 131 -14.95 15.12 20.73
N PRO A 132 -15.04 16.20 21.53
CA PRO A 132 -16.22 17.02 21.47
C PRO A 132 -16.29 17.60 20.04
N LEU A 133 -17.26 17.13 19.27
CA LEU A 133 -17.62 17.83 18.04
C LEU A 133 -17.87 19.30 18.39
N PRO A 134 -17.36 20.27 17.62
CA PRO A 134 -17.68 21.66 17.88
C PRO A 134 -19.20 21.82 17.94
N PRO A 135 -19.73 22.57 18.89
CA PRO A 135 -21.17 22.68 19.17
C PRO A 135 -22.00 23.31 18.05
N SER A 136 -21.40 23.82 17.04
CA SER A 136 -22.04 24.28 15.81
C SER A 136 -21.54 23.40 14.67
N GLY A 137 -22.40 22.53 14.19
CA GLY A 137 -22.14 21.72 13.02
C GLY A 137 -21.43 22.51 11.92
N TRP A 138 -20.83 21.84 11.01
CA TRP A 138 -20.16 22.34 9.79
C TRP A 138 -21.04 23.25 8.93
N ALA A 139 -21.82 24.12 9.54
CA ALA A 139 -22.77 25.05 8.93
C ALA A 139 -22.09 26.15 8.07
N GLY A 140 -20.78 26.19 8.00
CA GLY A 140 -20.03 27.13 7.18
C GLY A 140 -19.32 26.53 5.96
N TRP A 141 -19.41 25.23 5.75
CA TRP A 141 -18.82 24.64 4.55
C TRP A 141 -19.87 24.67 3.42
N PRO A 142 -19.53 25.24 2.25
CA PRO A 142 -20.46 25.21 1.12
C PRO A 142 -20.80 23.76 0.80
N SER A 143 -22.09 23.43 0.85
CA SER A 143 -22.62 22.15 0.43
C SER A 143 -22.32 21.98 -1.06
N ALA A 144 -21.18 21.37 -1.38
CA ALA A 144 -20.91 20.90 -2.73
C ALA A 144 -21.98 19.83 -3.06
N ARG A 145 -23.03 20.26 -3.75
CA ARG A 145 -24.02 19.35 -4.31
C ARG A 145 -23.33 18.54 -5.39
N TYR A 146 -22.92 17.33 -5.03
CA TYR A 146 -22.53 16.33 -6.02
C TYR A 146 -23.79 15.87 -6.72
N ALA A 147 -24.00 16.33 -7.94
CA ALA A 147 -24.93 15.69 -8.87
C ALA A 147 -24.16 14.55 -9.54
N PRO A 148 -24.59 13.29 -9.43
CA PRO A 148 -23.98 12.21 -10.18
C PRO A 148 -24.16 12.48 -11.67
N PRO A 149 -23.17 12.21 -12.51
CA PRO A 149 -23.36 12.28 -13.96
C PRO A 149 -24.40 11.25 -14.38
N VAL A 150 -25.33 11.68 -15.24
CA VAL A 150 -26.33 10.86 -15.96
C VAL A 150 -25.62 9.92 -16.92
#